data_4d4b45d8ec42b25900554dbfd1c4a040
#
_entry.id   4d4b45d8ec42b25900554dbfd1c4a040
#
_cell.length_a   1.000
_cell.length_b   1.000
_cell.length_c   1.000
_cell.angle_alpha   90.00
_cell.angle_beta   90.00
_cell.angle_gamma   90.00
#
_symmetry.space_group_name_H-M   'P 1'
#
loop_
_entity.id
_entity.type
_entity.pdbx_description
1 polymer ?
#
loop_
_entity_poly.entity_id
_entity_poly.type
_entity_poly.pdbx_seq_one_letter_code
_entity_poly.pdbx_strand_id
1 'polypeptide(L)'
;MTYDYVIAGAGSAGCVLANRLSADPGVRVLLLEAGGSDRKMNIRVPVGFAKQFRTDLDWNYVSEPEPSLIGRSIYLPRGRSLGGSSSMNAMVYLRGHRTDFDWWAANGAPGWSYAETLPYFKRSEHNERIRDEYHGQGGELNVTDPVWLSSLAPLMAESAAGLGIAPNGDFNGAEEDGAGPVQVTQKRGRR
;
A
#
# COMPACT_ATOMS: atom_id res chain seq x y z
N MET A 1 -7.37 29.48 -18.01
CA MET A 1 -7.97 28.91 -16.81
C MET A 1 -6.93 28.92 -15.73
N THR A 2 -7.25 29.38 -14.50
CA THR A 2 -6.33 29.40 -13.37
C THR A 2 -6.72 28.28 -12.41
N TYR A 3 -5.76 27.59 -11.82
CA TYR A 3 -5.94 26.55 -10.82
C TYR A 3 -5.31 27.02 -9.51
N ASP A 4 -5.92 26.64 -8.37
CA ASP A 4 -5.41 26.93 -7.04
C ASP A 4 -4.32 25.93 -6.65
N TYR A 5 -4.46 24.67 -7.11
CA TYR A 5 -3.49 23.60 -6.88
C TYR A 5 -3.22 22.83 -8.17
N VAL A 6 -1.94 22.47 -8.36
CA VAL A 6 -1.50 21.55 -9.42
C VAL A 6 -0.80 20.38 -8.75
N ILE A 7 -1.33 19.17 -8.94
CA ILE A 7 -0.81 17.93 -8.37
C ILE A 7 -0.16 17.13 -9.49
N ALA A 8 1.12 16.85 -9.38
CA ALA A 8 1.87 16.03 -10.32
C ALA A 8 1.90 14.58 -9.86
N GLY A 9 1.23 13.71 -10.61
CA GLY A 9 1.09 12.27 -10.37
C GLY A 9 -0.21 11.90 -9.65
N ALA A 10 -1.01 11.07 -10.31
CA ALA A 10 -2.24 10.48 -9.75
C ALA A 10 -1.99 9.12 -9.09
N GLY A 11 -0.90 8.99 -8.34
CA GLY A 11 -0.65 7.87 -7.44
C GLY A 11 -1.49 7.98 -6.16
N SER A 12 -1.25 7.10 -5.19
CA SER A 12 -2.02 7.04 -3.92
C SER A 12 -2.10 8.40 -3.23
N ALA A 13 -0.97 9.08 -3.05
CA ALA A 13 -0.91 10.39 -2.39
C ALA A 13 -1.60 11.49 -3.22
N GLY A 14 -1.34 11.54 -4.52
CA GLY A 14 -1.94 12.55 -5.40
C GLY A 14 -3.46 12.43 -5.50
N CYS A 15 -3.98 11.21 -5.52
CA CYS A 15 -5.43 10.96 -5.49
C CYS A 15 -6.06 11.43 -4.18
N VAL A 16 -5.41 11.19 -3.05
CA VAL A 16 -5.89 11.66 -1.73
C VAL A 16 -5.89 13.18 -1.67
N LEU A 17 -4.79 13.83 -2.10
CA LEU A 17 -4.70 15.29 -2.15
C LEU A 17 -5.77 15.88 -3.07
N ALA A 18 -5.95 15.32 -4.27
CA ALA A 18 -6.96 15.78 -5.21
C ALA A 18 -8.36 15.70 -4.61
N ASN A 19 -8.70 14.56 -3.99
CA ASN A 19 -9.99 14.37 -3.33
C ASN A 19 -10.21 15.37 -2.19
N ARG A 20 -9.25 15.56 -1.30
CA ARG A 20 -9.41 16.42 -0.12
C ARG A 20 -9.43 17.90 -0.47
N LEU A 21 -8.56 18.34 -1.38
CA LEU A 21 -8.49 19.75 -1.79
C LEU A 21 -9.69 20.18 -2.64
N SER A 22 -10.25 19.28 -3.45
CA SER A 22 -11.44 19.57 -4.26
C SER A 22 -12.77 19.41 -3.51
N ALA A 23 -12.74 19.06 -2.20
CA ALA A 23 -13.94 18.99 -1.38
C ALA A 23 -14.60 20.39 -1.21
N ASP A 24 -13.82 21.45 -1.25
CA ASP A 24 -14.31 22.81 -1.34
C ASP A 24 -14.62 23.14 -2.82
N PRO A 25 -15.89 23.42 -3.19
CA PRO A 25 -16.27 23.73 -4.56
C PRO A 25 -15.66 25.05 -5.09
N GLY A 26 -15.15 25.90 -4.21
CA GLY A 26 -14.43 27.12 -4.58
C GLY A 26 -12.98 26.87 -5.01
N VAL A 27 -12.43 25.68 -4.72
CA VAL A 27 -11.04 25.30 -4.99
C VAL A 27 -10.94 24.53 -6.31
N ARG A 28 -10.06 24.98 -7.20
CA ARG A 28 -9.81 24.36 -8.50
C ARG A 28 -8.49 23.57 -8.46
N VAL A 29 -8.59 22.27 -8.59
CA VAL A 29 -7.45 21.35 -8.56
C VAL A 29 -7.19 20.77 -9.95
N LEU A 30 -5.94 20.84 -10.40
CA LEU A 30 -5.47 20.15 -11.60
C LEU A 30 -4.63 18.94 -11.17
N LEU A 31 -5.08 17.74 -11.52
CA LEU A 31 -4.34 16.50 -11.32
C LEU A 31 -3.73 16.05 -12.66
N LEU A 32 -2.40 15.95 -12.71
CA LEU A 32 -1.65 15.51 -13.89
C LEU A 32 -1.16 14.08 -13.68
N GLU A 33 -1.37 13.20 -14.66
CA GLU A 33 -0.86 11.84 -14.67
C GLU A 33 -0.16 11.53 -15.99
N ALA A 34 1.05 10.96 -15.90
CA ALA A 34 1.84 10.61 -17.08
C ALA A 34 1.38 9.30 -17.74
N GLY A 35 0.76 8.43 -16.96
CA GLY A 35 0.25 7.14 -17.44
C GLY A 35 -1.18 7.21 -17.95
N GLY A 36 -1.67 6.06 -18.40
CA GLY A 36 -3.03 5.92 -18.89
C GLY A 36 -4.05 5.55 -17.81
N SER A 37 -5.24 5.17 -18.27
CA SER A 37 -6.35 4.73 -17.42
C SER A 37 -6.03 3.41 -16.68
N ASP A 38 -6.55 3.28 -15.47
CA ASP A 38 -6.56 2.08 -14.64
C ASP A 38 -7.58 1.00 -15.06
N ARG A 39 -8.29 1.22 -16.18
CA ARG A 39 -9.36 0.32 -16.65
C ARG A 39 -8.87 -0.96 -17.32
N LYS A 40 -7.56 -1.16 -17.46
CA LYS A 40 -6.98 -2.38 -18.03
C LYS A 40 -7.26 -3.61 -17.15
N MET A 41 -7.51 -4.75 -17.80
CA MET A 41 -7.84 -6.02 -17.11
C MET A 41 -6.74 -6.43 -16.13
N ASN A 42 -5.45 -6.30 -16.52
CA ASN A 42 -4.30 -6.64 -15.68
C ASN A 42 -4.21 -5.79 -14.40
N ILE A 43 -4.84 -4.62 -14.36
CA ILE A 43 -4.94 -3.79 -13.17
C ILE A 43 -6.08 -4.28 -12.28
N ARG A 44 -7.27 -4.49 -12.86
CA ARG A 44 -8.50 -4.79 -12.11
C ARG A 44 -8.55 -6.19 -11.53
N VAL A 45 -7.94 -7.16 -12.21
CA VAL A 45 -7.90 -8.57 -11.77
C VAL A 45 -6.64 -8.79 -10.93
N PRO A 46 -6.77 -9.13 -9.63
CA PRO A 46 -5.64 -9.24 -8.70
C PRO A 46 -4.47 -10.08 -9.22
N VAL A 47 -4.72 -11.27 -9.76
CA VAL A 47 -3.66 -12.15 -10.30
C VAL A 47 -2.90 -11.53 -11.49
N GLY A 48 -3.48 -10.51 -12.12
CA GLY A 48 -2.87 -9.80 -13.25
C GLY A 48 -1.69 -8.89 -12.87
N PHE A 49 -1.46 -8.62 -11.58
CA PHE A 49 -0.45 -7.65 -11.15
C PHE A 49 0.95 -7.97 -11.69
N ALA A 50 1.36 -9.24 -11.70
CA ALA A 50 2.67 -9.65 -12.19
C ALA A 50 2.88 -9.39 -13.70
N LYS A 51 1.80 -9.30 -14.47
CA LYS A 51 1.83 -9.00 -15.91
C LYS A 51 1.96 -7.51 -16.23
N GLN A 52 2.05 -6.66 -15.24
CA GLN A 52 2.18 -5.21 -15.42
C GLN A 52 3.65 -4.78 -15.44
N PHE A 53 4.54 -5.53 -14.81
CA PHE A 53 5.97 -5.22 -14.74
C PHE A 53 6.61 -5.19 -16.13
N ARG A 54 7.47 -4.21 -16.35
CA ARG A 54 8.21 -4.01 -17.61
C ARG A 54 7.30 -3.79 -18.84
N THR A 55 6.12 -3.21 -18.62
CA THR A 55 5.18 -2.83 -19.69
C THR A 55 5.00 -1.30 -19.73
N ASP A 56 4.07 -0.82 -20.54
CA ASP A 56 3.66 0.58 -20.59
C ASP A 56 3.02 1.10 -19.28
N LEU A 57 2.65 0.19 -18.37
CA LEU A 57 2.12 0.49 -17.04
C LEU A 57 3.22 0.71 -16.00
N ASP A 58 4.48 0.56 -16.37
CA ASP A 58 5.63 0.63 -15.48
C ASP A 58 6.63 1.67 -15.97
N TRP A 59 7.17 2.47 -15.05
CA TRP A 59 8.25 3.42 -15.34
C TRP A 59 9.57 2.72 -15.68
N ASN A 60 9.72 1.44 -15.34
CA ASN A 60 10.92 0.63 -15.59
C ASN A 60 12.21 1.24 -15.02
N TYR A 61 12.15 1.87 -13.86
CA TYR A 61 13.34 2.42 -13.23
C TYR A 61 14.35 1.33 -12.89
N VAL A 62 15.61 1.69 -12.99
CA VAL A 62 16.75 0.85 -12.59
C VAL A 62 17.67 1.72 -11.76
N SER A 63 18.18 1.20 -10.65
CA SER A 63 19.14 1.92 -9.82
C SER A 63 20.48 2.06 -10.54
N GLU A 64 21.28 3.05 -10.12
CA GLU A 64 22.71 3.01 -10.40
C GLU A 64 23.33 1.71 -9.87
N PRO A 65 24.48 1.28 -10.44
CA PRO A 65 25.21 0.14 -9.91
C PRO A 65 25.55 0.33 -8.43
N GLU A 66 25.14 -0.60 -7.59
CA GLU A 66 25.32 -0.53 -6.14
C GLU A 66 26.57 -1.30 -5.71
N PRO A 67 27.63 -0.64 -5.23
CA PRO A 67 28.88 -1.30 -4.86
C PRO A 67 28.70 -2.37 -3.78
N SER A 68 27.84 -2.15 -2.79
CA SER A 68 27.53 -3.12 -1.73
C SER A 68 26.83 -4.37 -2.24
N LEU A 69 26.28 -4.34 -3.45
CA LEU A 69 25.65 -5.46 -4.14
C LEU A 69 26.50 -5.99 -5.31
N ILE A 70 27.83 -5.88 -5.21
CA ILE A 70 28.78 -6.35 -6.23
C ILE A 70 28.52 -5.66 -7.59
N GLY A 71 28.23 -4.36 -7.57
CA GLY A 71 27.99 -3.57 -8.79
C GLY A 71 26.67 -3.88 -9.50
N ARG A 72 25.74 -4.60 -8.88
CA ARG A 72 24.44 -4.88 -9.50
C ARG A 72 23.54 -3.64 -9.49
N SER A 73 22.79 -3.49 -10.58
CA SER A 73 21.66 -2.57 -10.66
C SER A 73 20.36 -3.28 -10.32
N ILE A 74 19.50 -2.61 -9.57
CA ILE A 74 18.22 -3.15 -9.11
C ILE A 74 17.08 -2.55 -9.93
N TYR A 75 16.24 -3.41 -10.48
CA TYR A 75 14.98 -3.00 -11.09
C TYR A 75 13.98 -2.52 -10.02
N LEU A 76 13.43 -1.32 -10.22
CA LEU A 76 12.55 -0.64 -9.29
C LEU A 76 11.20 -0.37 -9.98
N PRO A 77 10.23 -1.28 -9.90
CA PRO A 77 8.93 -1.10 -10.53
C PRO A 77 8.19 0.09 -9.88
N ARG A 78 7.59 0.92 -10.73
CA ARG A 78 6.70 2.02 -10.32
C ARG A 78 5.55 2.14 -11.30
N GLY A 79 4.33 2.13 -10.80
CA GLY A 79 3.14 2.20 -11.64
C GLY A 79 3.06 3.53 -12.42
N ARG A 80 2.78 3.40 -13.72
CA ARG A 80 2.56 4.50 -14.67
C ARG A 80 1.13 4.44 -15.19
N SER A 81 0.19 4.80 -14.34
CA SER A 81 -1.25 4.83 -14.64
C SER A 81 -1.99 5.60 -13.56
N LEU A 82 -3.26 5.91 -13.75
CA LEU A 82 -4.13 6.36 -12.66
C LEU A 82 -4.06 5.35 -11.50
N GLY A 83 -3.83 5.85 -10.28
CA GLY A 83 -3.56 5.07 -9.09
C GLY A 83 -2.06 4.78 -8.86
N GLY A 84 -1.20 4.99 -9.85
CA GLY A 84 0.25 4.78 -9.73
C GLY A 84 0.59 3.36 -9.27
N SER A 85 1.50 3.24 -8.30
CA SER A 85 1.90 1.91 -7.78
C SER A 85 0.79 1.19 -7.01
N SER A 86 -0.26 1.87 -6.51
CA SER A 86 -1.41 1.18 -5.93
C SER A 86 -2.25 0.43 -6.99
N SER A 87 -2.13 0.81 -8.27
CA SER A 87 -2.70 0.07 -9.42
C SER A 87 -1.82 -1.08 -9.90
N MET A 88 -0.58 -1.22 -9.39
CA MET A 88 0.40 -2.21 -9.85
C MET A 88 0.83 -3.19 -8.76
N ASN A 89 0.79 -2.83 -7.49
CA ASN A 89 1.28 -3.63 -6.37
C ASN A 89 0.53 -4.97 -6.21
N ALA A 90 1.03 -5.84 -5.32
CA ALA A 90 0.39 -7.11 -4.98
C ALA A 90 -0.78 -6.97 -3.98
N MET A 91 -1.19 -5.74 -3.66
CA MET A 91 -2.30 -5.41 -2.75
C MET A 91 -2.13 -5.87 -1.30
N VAL A 92 -0.96 -6.30 -0.89
CA VAL A 92 -0.68 -6.63 0.51
C VAL A 92 -0.87 -5.39 1.37
N TYR A 93 -1.62 -5.51 2.46
CA TYR A 93 -1.84 -4.45 3.41
C TYR A 93 -1.01 -4.67 4.67
N LEU A 94 0.14 -4.03 4.70
CA LEU A 94 1.03 -3.97 5.85
C LEU A 94 1.43 -2.51 6.08
N ARG A 95 1.41 -2.10 7.34
CA ARG A 95 1.99 -0.82 7.79
C ARG A 95 3.47 -1.02 8.08
N GLY A 96 4.24 0.06 8.19
CA GLY A 96 5.57 -0.01 8.77
C GLY A 96 5.49 -0.38 10.26
N HIS A 97 6.52 -1.06 10.76
CA HIS A 97 6.61 -1.42 12.17
C HIS A 97 6.61 -0.14 13.04
N ARG A 98 5.96 -0.20 14.19
CA ARG A 98 5.83 0.97 15.09
C ARG A 98 7.16 1.63 15.42
N THR A 99 8.21 0.82 15.57
CA THR A 99 9.56 1.34 15.85
C THR A 99 10.14 2.16 14.71
N ASP A 100 9.73 1.93 13.45
CA ASP A 100 10.18 2.73 12.31
C ASP A 100 9.65 4.16 12.42
N PHE A 101 8.38 4.32 12.76
CA PHE A 101 7.75 5.63 12.96
C PHE A 101 8.32 6.35 14.17
N ASP A 102 8.47 5.64 15.29
CA ASP A 102 9.04 6.21 16.50
C ASP A 102 10.50 6.63 16.27
N TRP A 103 11.26 5.86 15.49
CA TRP A 103 12.60 6.24 15.07
C TRP A 103 12.61 7.51 14.21
N TRP A 104 11.68 7.64 13.27
CA TRP A 104 11.55 8.88 12.46
C TRP A 104 11.27 10.09 13.34
N ALA A 105 10.34 9.98 14.28
CA ALA A 105 10.02 11.07 15.20
C ALA A 105 11.24 11.48 16.03
N ALA A 106 12.00 10.50 16.53
CA ALA A 106 13.21 10.74 17.32
C ALA A 106 14.38 11.33 16.50
N ASN A 107 14.39 11.10 15.17
CA ASN A 107 15.48 11.50 14.29
C ASN A 107 15.10 12.65 13.33
N GLY A 108 14.27 13.58 13.77
CA GLY A 108 14.03 14.84 13.08
C GLY A 108 12.72 14.98 12.35
N ALA A 109 11.79 14.03 12.52
CA ALA A 109 10.43 14.11 11.98
C ALA A 109 9.37 14.16 13.10
N PRO A 110 9.32 15.22 13.91
CA PRO A 110 8.30 15.35 14.97
C PRO A 110 6.90 15.29 14.35
N GLY A 111 5.95 14.63 15.03
CA GLY A 111 4.61 14.38 14.51
C GLY A 111 4.49 13.09 13.69
N TRP A 112 5.55 12.28 13.59
CA TRP A 112 5.59 11.04 12.83
C TRP A 112 5.75 9.78 13.69
N SER A 113 5.60 9.87 15.02
CA SER A 113 5.56 8.66 15.86
C SER A 113 4.39 7.76 15.47
N TYR A 114 4.47 6.48 15.83
CA TYR A 114 3.37 5.54 15.55
C TYR A 114 2.04 6.01 16.15
N ALA A 115 2.07 6.51 17.38
CA ALA A 115 0.88 7.03 18.05
C ALA A 115 0.24 8.22 17.30
N GLU A 116 1.07 9.08 16.70
CA GLU A 116 0.61 10.23 15.92
C GLU A 116 0.15 9.86 14.51
N THR A 117 0.70 8.81 13.90
CA THR A 117 0.35 8.35 12.54
C THR A 117 -0.82 7.37 12.53
N LEU A 118 -1.03 6.59 13.59
CA LEU A 118 -2.11 5.60 13.70
C LEU A 118 -3.52 6.16 13.38
N PRO A 119 -3.91 7.36 13.84
CA PRO A 119 -5.20 7.95 13.49
C PRO A 119 -5.43 8.13 11.99
N TYR A 120 -4.37 8.40 11.23
CA TYR A 120 -4.44 8.54 9.77
C TYR A 120 -4.57 7.20 9.06
N PHE A 121 -3.90 6.16 9.54
CA PHE A 121 -4.11 4.79 9.06
C PHE A 121 -5.56 4.38 9.27
N LYS A 122 -6.08 4.53 10.47
CA LYS A 122 -7.49 4.22 10.80
C LYS A 122 -8.48 5.04 9.97
N ARG A 123 -8.20 6.32 9.74
CA ARG A 123 -9.06 7.20 8.94
C ARG A 123 -9.18 6.73 7.48
N SER A 124 -8.12 6.18 6.90
CA SER A 124 -8.12 5.70 5.52
C SER A 124 -8.74 4.31 5.37
N GLU A 125 -8.69 3.50 6.41
CA GLU A 125 -9.02 2.08 6.40
C GLU A 125 -10.51 1.79 6.60
N HIS A 126 -11.02 0.82 5.85
CA HIS A 126 -12.23 0.09 6.16
C HIS A 126 -11.91 -1.40 6.25
N ASN A 127 -11.64 -1.90 7.46
CA ASN A 127 -11.33 -3.31 7.69
C ASN A 127 -12.63 -4.12 7.78
N GLU A 128 -12.80 -5.11 6.91
CA GLU A 128 -14.02 -5.93 6.88
C GLU A 128 -14.12 -6.89 8.08
N ARG A 129 -12.98 -7.35 8.63
CA ARG A 129 -12.94 -8.36 9.70
C ARG A 129 -12.60 -7.80 11.06
N ILE A 130 -11.52 -7.01 11.16
CA ILE A 130 -10.94 -6.60 12.45
C ILE A 130 -11.55 -5.27 12.90
N ARG A 131 -11.96 -5.22 14.17
CA ARG A 131 -12.57 -4.03 14.78
C ARG A 131 -12.01 -3.85 16.18
N ASP A 132 -10.90 -3.16 16.27
CA ASP A 132 -10.19 -2.88 17.50
C ASP A 132 -9.58 -1.46 17.49
N GLU A 133 -8.71 -1.21 18.44
CA GLU A 133 -8.03 0.10 18.58
C GLU A 133 -7.03 0.39 17.48
N TYR A 134 -6.55 -0.62 16.73
CA TYR A 134 -5.55 -0.46 15.66
C TYR A 134 -6.19 -0.27 14.29
N HIS A 135 -7.44 -0.68 14.08
CA HIS A 135 -8.10 -0.75 12.79
C HIS A 135 -9.18 0.31 12.59
N GLY A 136 -9.32 0.74 11.34
CA GLY A 136 -10.31 1.73 10.91
C GLY A 136 -11.58 1.10 10.37
N GLN A 137 -12.70 1.83 10.53
CA GLN A 137 -13.99 1.49 9.97
C GLN A 137 -14.54 2.68 9.17
N GLY A 138 -15.02 2.41 7.97
CA GLY A 138 -15.66 3.44 7.13
C GLY A 138 -14.72 4.30 6.30
N GLY A 139 -13.39 4.02 6.32
CA GLY A 139 -12.44 4.65 5.39
C GLY A 139 -12.64 4.19 3.95
N GLU A 140 -12.00 4.87 3.02
CA GLU A 140 -12.16 4.59 1.58
C GLU A 140 -11.35 3.38 1.12
N LEU A 141 -10.26 3.03 1.83
CA LEU A 141 -9.40 1.89 1.52
C LEU A 141 -9.99 0.61 2.14
N ASN A 142 -10.56 -0.23 1.30
CA ASN A 142 -11.09 -1.51 1.75
C ASN A 142 -9.97 -2.50 2.05
N VAL A 143 -9.98 -3.08 3.23
CA VAL A 143 -9.03 -4.08 3.71
C VAL A 143 -9.79 -5.34 4.08
N THR A 144 -9.39 -6.47 3.52
CA THR A 144 -10.08 -7.76 3.71
C THR A 144 -9.08 -8.90 3.75
N ASP A 145 -9.52 -10.05 4.23
CA ASP A 145 -8.73 -11.27 4.09
C ASP A 145 -8.72 -11.74 2.62
N PRO A 146 -7.64 -12.41 2.17
CA PRO A 146 -7.60 -12.99 0.84
C PRO A 146 -8.79 -13.93 0.60
N VAL A 147 -9.46 -13.79 -0.55
CA VAL A 147 -10.60 -14.67 -0.93
C VAL A 147 -10.15 -16.12 -1.05
N TRP A 148 -8.89 -16.34 -1.39
CA TRP A 148 -8.30 -17.67 -1.52
C TRP A 148 -6.88 -17.68 -0.92
N LEU A 149 -6.61 -18.70 -0.16
CA LEU A 149 -5.27 -19.00 0.35
C LEU A 149 -4.78 -20.33 -0.24
N SER A 150 -3.49 -20.39 -0.56
CA SER A 150 -2.84 -21.63 -0.96
C SER A 150 -2.99 -22.68 0.14
N SER A 151 -3.19 -23.96 -0.23
CA SER A 151 -3.16 -25.07 0.72
C SER A 151 -1.83 -25.21 1.47
N LEU A 152 -0.77 -24.57 0.97
CA LEU A 152 0.52 -24.50 1.65
C LEU A 152 0.56 -23.48 2.79
N ALA A 153 -0.32 -22.47 2.80
CA ALA A 153 -0.26 -21.40 3.80
C ALA A 153 -0.42 -21.91 5.25
N PRO A 154 -1.38 -22.79 5.58
CA PRO A 154 -1.46 -23.38 6.93
C PRO A 154 -0.23 -24.23 7.28
N LEU A 155 0.31 -25.00 6.35
CA LEU A 155 1.51 -25.81 6.56
C LEU A 155 2.75 -24.94 6.82
N MET A 156 2.87 -23.80 6.16
CA MET A 156 3.95 -22.83 6.42
C MET A 156 3.81 -22.23 7.83
N ALA A 157 2.60 -21.87 8.23
CA ALA A 157 2.35 -21.33 9.56
C ALA A 157 2.64 -22.36 10.66
N GLU A 158 2.24 -23.62 10.45
CA GLU A 158 2.55 -24.74 11.36
C GLU A 158 4.06 -24.99 11.45
N SER A 159 4.76 -24.99 10.31
CA SER A 159 6.22 -25.14 10.27
C SER A 159 6.93 -24.01 11.01
N ALA A 160 6.46 -22.77 10.85
CA ALA A 160 7.00 -21.62 11.56
C ALA A 160 6.78 -21.74 13.09
N ALA A 161 5.61 -22.19 13.51
CA ALA A 161 5.31 -22.47 14.92
C ALA A 161 6.22 -23.54 15.51
N GLY A 162 6.55 -24.58 14.73
CA GLY A 162 7.53 -25.61 15.11
C GLY A 162 8.95 -25.08 15.31
N LEU A 163 9.27 -23.92 14.75
CA LEU A 163 10.53 -23.20 14.94
C LEU A 163 10.46 -22.11 16.01
N GLY A 164 9.35 -22.02 16.76
CA GLY A 164 9.15 -21.03 17.82
C GLY A 164 8.67 -19.67 17.32
N ILE A 165 8.27 -19.54 16.03
CA ILE A 165 7.68 -18.30 15.50
C ILE A 165 6.19 -18.33 15.80
N ALA A 166 5.70 -17.33 16.53
CA ALA A 166 4.30 -17.26 16.92
C ALA A 166 3.36 -17.12 15.71
N PRO A 167 2.19 -17.78 15.71
CA PRO A 167 1.18 -17.53 14.71
C PRO A 167 0.64 -16.10 14.86
N ASN A 168 0.52 -15.40 13.74
CA ASN A 168 -0.07 -14.05 13.69
C ASN A 168 -1.09 -13.94 12.56
N GLY A 169 -2.31 -13.54 12.89
CA GLY A 169 -3.40 -13.32 11.94
C GLY A 169 -3.67 -11.83 11.69
N ASP A 170 -2.83 -10.95 12.28
CA ASP A 170 -2.96 -9.51 12.17
C ASP A 170 -1.61 -8.80 12.38
N PHE A 171 -0.95 -8.46 11.29
CA PHE A 171 0.35 -7.78 11.30
C PHE A 171 0.26 -6.25 11.44
N ASN A 172 -0.94 -5.71 11.65
CA ASN A 172 -1.17 -4.28 11.87
C ASN A 172 -1.78 -3.98 13.25
N GLY A 173 -1.84 -5.00 14.11
CA GLY A 173 -2.42 -4.96 15.46
C GLY A 173 -1.40 -4.67 16.57
N ALA A 174 -1.68 -5.21 17.76
CA ALA A 174 -0.80 -5.08 18.92
C ALA A 174 0.56 -5.75 18.71
N GLU A 175 0.57 -6.93 18.11
CA GLU A 175 1.76 -7.72 17.80
C GLU A 175 1.97 -7.73 16.28
N GLU A 176 3.12 -7.25 15.84
CA GLU A 176 3.45 -7.14 14.42
C GLU A 176 4.33 -8.30 13.93
N ASP A 177 4.97 -9.03 14.86
CA ASP A 177 5.82 -10.18 14.55
C ASP A 177 5.00 -11.49 14.48
N GLY A 178 5.51 -12.46 13.70
CA GLY A 178 4.90 -13.78 13.62
C GLY A 178 4.81 -14.34 12.21
N ALA A 179 4.01 -15.39 12.05
CA ALA A 179 3.75 -16.04 10.77
C ALA A 179 2.25 -16.26 10.55
N GLY A 180 1.76 -15.86 9.40
CA GLY A 180 0.35 -16.02 9.04
C GLY A 180 -0.03 -15.35 7.73
N PRO A 181 -1.31 -15.44 7.34
CA PRO A 181 -1.79 -14.76 6.16
C PRO A 181 -1.91 -13.25 6.40
N VAL A 182 -1.54 -12.47 5.41
CA VAL A 182 -1.68 -11.01 5.43
C VAL A 182 -3.01 -10.58 4.80
N GLN A 183 -3.58 -9.49 5.29
CA GLN A 183 -4.74 -8.85 4.67
C GLN A 183 -4.36 -8.14 3.37
N VAL A 184 -5.35 -7.88 2.54
CA VAL A 184 -5.17 -7.30 1.21
C VAL A 184 -6.12 -6.13 0.95
N THR A 185 -5.67 -5.18 0.13
CA THR A 185 -6.48 -4.02 -0.30
C THR A 185 -7.35 -4.42 -1.49
N GLN A 186 -8.32 -5.30 -1.24
CA GLN A 186 -9.28 -5.79 -2.24
C GLN A 186 -10.69 -5.58 -1.73
N LYS A 187 -11.65 -5.51 -2.68
CA LYS A 187 -13.07 -5.53 -2.38
C LYS A 187 -13.75 -6.55 -3.29
N ARG A 188 -14.38 -7.59 -2.70
CA ARG A 188 -15.05 -8.67 -3.45
C ARG A 188 -14.14 -9.30 -4.51
N GLY A 189 -12.87 -9.58 -4.16
CA GLY A 189 -11.89 -10.19 -5.05
C GLY A 189 -11.42 -9.30 -6.22
N ARG A 190 -11.57 -7.99 -6.13
CA ARG A 190 -11.09 -7.00 -7.10
C ARG A 190 -10.17 -5.99 -6.42
N ARG A 191 -9.24 -5.45 -7.23
CA ARG A 191 -8.47 -4.26 -6.84
C ARG A 191 -9.39 -3.06 -6.74
#